data_f22b4e677f82bbb6222832ecca0f72ae
#
_entry.id   f22b4e677f82bbb6222832ecca0f72ae
#
_cell.length_a   1.000
_cell.length_b   1.000
_cell.length_c   1.000
_cell.angle_alpha   90.00
_cell.angle_beta   90.00
_cell.angle_gamma   90.00
#
_symmetry.space_group_name_H-M   'P 1'
#
loop_
_entity.id
_entity.type
_entity.pdbx_description
1 polymer ?
#
loop_
_entity_poly.entity_id
_entity_poly.type
_entity_poly.pdbx_seq_one_letter_code
_entity_poly.pdbx_strand_id
1 'polypeptide(L)'
;MNTKRKKLYEGKAKILYEGPEPGTLIQYFKDDATAFNAQKKATLEGKGVINNRISEFVMSRLNGIGVTNHFIKRLNLREQLIREVEIIPLEVVCRNIVAGSLATRLGQEEGTALPRSIIEFYYKKDELNDPMVTEEHITAFNWATTQELDDILAMTVRVNDYLCGMFGAVGITLVDFKIEFGRVWENDFARVILADEISPDSCRLWDTATGEKLDKDRFRRDLGDVIESYTEVARRLGIMKDMPTVIQGGLH
;
A
#
# COMPACT_ATOMS: atom_id res chain seq x y z
N MET A 1 -20.64 15.74 -22.80
CA MET A 1 -20.08 14.59 -23.56
C MET A 1 -19.26 13.74 -22.60
N ASN A 2 -19.71 12.52 -22.34
CA ASN A 2 -18.98 11.60 -21.45
C ASN A 2 -17.87 10.94 -22.29
N THR A 3 -16.75 11.64 -22.46
CA THR A 3 -15.56 11.04 -23.12
C THR A 3 -15.08 9.89 -22.24
N LYS A 4 -15.25 8.68 -22.75
CA LYS A 4 -14.80 7.46 -22.08
C LYS A 4 -13.29 7.57 -21.87
N ARG A 5 -12.85 7.70 -20.59
CA ARG A 5 -11.44 7.80 -20.24
C ARG A 5 -10.68 6.58 -20.79
N LYS A 6 -9.48 6.80 -21.31
CA LYS A 6 -8.63 5.71 -21.81
C LYS A 6 -8.07 4.94 -20.62
N LYS A 7 -8.40 3.65 -20.55
CA LYS A 7 -7.80 2.72 -19.58
C LYS A 7 -6.39 2.37 -20.06
N LEU A 8 -5.39 2.58 -19.20
CA LEU A 8 -3.98 2.30 -19.47
C LEU A 8 -3.55 0.97 -18.87
N TYR A 9 -4.01 0.67 -17.65
CA TYR A 9 -3.64 -0.54 -16.92
C TYR A 9 -4.77 -0.99 -16.01
N GLU A 10 -4.89 -2.30 -15.81
CA GLU A 10 -5.78 -2.88 -14.81
C GLU A 10 -5.04 -3.96 -14.02
N GLY A 11 -4.88 -3.73 -12.73
CA GLY A 11 -4.31 -4.68 -11.76
C GLY A 11 -5.37 -5.37 -10.91
N LYS A 12 -4.90 -6.08 -9.90
CA LYS A 12 -5.74 -6.87 -8.97
C LYS A 12 -6.73 -6.00 -8.18
N ALA A 13 -6.30 -4.84 -7.70
CA ALA A 13 -7.10 -3.96 -6.84
C ALA A 13 -7.36 -2.56 -7.43
N LYS A 14 -6.72 -2.20 -8.53
CA LYS A 14 -6.73 -0.85 -9.10
C LYS A 14 -6.84 -0.85 -10.62
N ILE A 15 -7.36 0.27 -11.15
CA ILE A 15 -7.32 0.57 -12.59
C ILE A 15 -6.67 1.95 -12.74
N LEU A 16 -5.77 2.09 -13.72
CA LEU A 16 -5.19 3.36 -14.10
C LEU A 16 -5.78 3.84 -15.41
N TYR A 17 -6.24 5.07 -15.40
CA TYR A 17 -6.73 5.80 -16.58
C TYR A 17 -5.83 6.98 -16.88
N GLU A 18 -5.82 7.41 -18.13
CA GLU A 18 -5.19 8.66 -18.54
C GLU A 18 -5.76 9.83 -17.74
N GLY A 19 -4.87 10.69 -17.23
CA GLY A 19 -5.23 11.86 -16.45
C GLY A 19 -5.64 13.05 -17.33
N PRO A 20 -6.19 14.11 -16.73
CA PRO A 20 -6.62 15.29 -17.45
C PRO A 20 -5.47 16.15 -18.02
N GLU A 21 -4.26 16.00 -17.46
CA GLU A 21 -3.08 16.75 -17.84
C GLU A 21 -1.92 15.78 -18.13
N PRO A 22 -1.01 16.12 -19.06
CA PRO A 22 0.19 15.31 -19.31
C PRO A 22 0.96 15.03 -18.01
N GLY A 23 1.47 13.82 -17.87
CA GLY A 23 2.19 13.39 -16.67
C GLY A 23 1.30 13.12 -15.46
N THR A 24 -0.02 13.00 -15.65
CA THR A 24 -0.97 12.63 -14.61
C THR A 24 -1.77 11.39 -14.99
N LEU A 25 -2.18 10.62 -13.98
CA LEU A 25 -3.06 9.46 -14.10
C LEU A 25 -4.22 9.57 -13.12
N ILE A 26 -5.32 8.88 -13.42
CA ILE A 26 -6.41 8.67 -12.48
C ILE A 26 -6.34 7.22 -12.02
N GLN A 27 -6.13 7.03 -10.72
CA GLN A 27 -6.12 5.74 -10.06
C GLN A 27 -7.50 5.45 -9.47
N TYR A 28 -8.15 4.39 -9.95
CA TYR A 28 -9.43 3.90 -9.45
C TYR A 28 -9.22 2.70 -8.53
N PHE A 29 -9.82 2.73 -7.35
CA PHE A 29 -9.78 1.66 -6.35
C PHE A 29 -10.97 0.72 -6.52
N LYS A 30 -10.67 -0.56 -6.81
CA LYS A 30 -11.66 -1.63 -6.99
C LYS A 30 -12.10 -2.22 -5.65
N ASP A 31 -13.27 -2.81 -5.64
CA ASP A 31 -13.73 -3.66 -4.52
C ASP A 31 -13.18 -5.08 -4.56
N ASP A 32 -12.45 -5.42 -5.63
CA ASP A 32 -11.85 -6.74 -5.78
C ASP A 32 -10.78 -6.97 -4.70
N ALA A 33 -10.87 -8.12 -4.05
CA ALA A 33 -9.87 -8.65 -3.15
C ALA A 33 -9.30 -9.95 -3.73
N THR A 34 -7.98 -10.05 -3.77
CA THR A 34 -7.28 -11.24 -4.24
C THR A 34 -6.23 -11.67 -3.23
N ALA A 35 -6.03 -12.97 -3.07
CA ALA A 35 -4.98 -13.54 -2.25
C ALA A 35 -4.36 -14.76 -2.96
N PHE A 36 -3.13 -15.15 -2.54
CA PHE A 36 -2.42 -16.32 -3.05
C PHE A 36 -2.32 -16.31 -4.58
N ASN A 37 -1.75 -15.24 -5.14
CA ASN A 37 -1.60 -15.06 -6.59
C ASN A 37 -2.93 -15.21 -7.37
N ALA A 38 -3.99 -14.56 -6.87
CA ALA A 38 -5.33 -14.58 -7.43
C ALA A 38 -6.04 -15.96 -7.41
N GLN A 39 -5.55 -16.94 -6.65
CA GLN A 39 -6.24 -18.22 -6.42
C GLN A 39 -7.52 -18.00 -5.57
N LYS A 40 -7.50 -17.02 -4.66
CA LYS A 40 -8.66 -16.59 -3.90
C LYS A 40 -9.11 -15.21 -4.36
N LYS A 41 -10.38 -15.07 -4.73
CA LYS A 41 -10.97 -13.82 -5.24
C LYS A 41 -12.33 -13.61 -4.61
N ALA A 42 -12.64 -12.35 -4.29
CA ALA A 42 -13.96 -11.89 -3.89
C ALA A 42 -14.14 -10.42 -4.26
N THR A 43 -15.38 -9.97 -4.36
CA THR A 43 -15.72 -8.55 -4.41
C THR A 43 -16.25 -8.15 -3.04
N LEU A 44 -15.57 -7.21 -2.39
CA LEU A 44 -15.90 -6.72 -1.05
C LEU A 44 -16.43 -5.29 -1.20
N GLU A 45 -17.74 -5.15 -1.24
CA GLU A 45 -18.40 -3.87 -1.47
C GLU A 45 -17.93 -2.81 -0.46
N GLY A 46 -17.52 -1.64 -0.99
CA GLY A 46 -17.00 -0.53 -0.18
C GLY A 46 -15.49 -0.57 0.10
N LYS A 47 -14.79 -1.70 -0.14
CA LYS A 47 -13.34 -1.81 0.10
C LYS A 47 -12.54 -0.72 -0.60
N GLY A 48 -12.83 -0.48 -1.88
CA GLY A 48 -12.13 0.53 -2.67
C GLY A 48 -12.34 1.95 -2.16
N VAL A 49 -13.53 2.25 -1.62
CA VAL A 49 -13.83 3.56 -1.01
C VAL A 49 -12.98 3.77 0.24
N ILE A 50 -12.90 2.77 1.11
CA ILE A 50 -12.13 2.85 2.36
C ILE A 50 -10.64 2.95 2.05
N ASN A 51 -10.11 2.11 1.18
CA ASN A 51 -8.70 2.14 0.78
C ASN A 51 -8.30 3.47 0.13
N ASN A 52 -9.13 4.00 -0.78
CA ASN A 52 -8.93 5.32 -1.37
C ASN A 52 -8.79 6.41 -0.28
N ARG A 53 -9.66 6.38 0.72
CA ARG A 53 -9.70 7.38 1.78
C ARG A 53 -8.51 7.26 2.75
N ILE A 54 -8.14 6.03 3.14
CA ILE A 54 -6.99 5.80 4.00
C ILE A 54 -5.70 6.17 3.25
N SER A 55 -5.57 5.77 1.98
CA SER A 55 -4.38 6.10 1.18
C SER A 55 -4.22 7.61 0.99
N GLU A 56 -5.30 8.36 0.67
CA GLU A 56 -5.27 9.83 0.65
C GLU A 56 -4.74 10.41 1.96
N PHE A 57 -5.30 9.95 3.09
CA PHE A 57 -4.94 10.43 4.41
C PHE A 57 -3.46 10.20 4.73
N VAL A 58 -2.94 9.02 4.43
CA VAL A 58 -1.53 8.66 4.68
C VAL A 58 -0.59 9.39 3.74
N MET A 59 -0.84 9.33 2.42
CA MET A 59 0.03 9.93 1.40
C MET A 59 0.15 11.45 1.57
N SER A 60 -0.95 12.14 1.91
CA SER A 60 -0.93 13.58 2.17
C SER A 60 -0.02 13.94 3.35
N ARG A 61 -0.04 13.12 4.41
CA ARG A 61 0.78 13.34 5.60
C ARG A 61 2.25 13.03 5.37
N LEU A 62 2.54 11.99 4.60
CA LEU A 62 3.90 11.66 4.20
C LEU A 62 4.54 12.78 3.37
N ASN A 63 3.79 13.43 2.48
CA ASN A 63 4.25 14.65 1.80
C ASN A 63 4.62 15.75 2.81
N GLY A 64 3.82 15.94 3.86
CA GLY A 64 4.05 16.93 4.92
C GLY A 64 5.33 16.72 5.71
N ILE A 65 5.86 15.49 5.77
CA ILE A 65 7.14 15.17 6.43
C ILE A 65 8.30 14.98 5.44
N GLY A 66 8.10 15.38 4.17
CA GLY A 66 9.13 15.36 3.14
C GLY A 66 9.34 13.99 2.48
N VAL A 67 8.41 13.06 2.61
CA VAL A 67 8.36 11.83 1.79
C VAL A 67 7.54 12.12 0.54
N THR A 68 8.21 12.55 -0.51
CA THR A 68 7.56 12.86 -1.79
C THR A 68 6.89 11.60 -2.35
N ASN A 69 5.65 11.76 -2.80
CA ASN A 69 4.90 10.65 -3.39
C ASN A 69 4.05 11.10 -4.59
N HIS A 70 3.46 10.13 -5.28
CA HIS A 70 2.71 10.35 -6.50
C HIS A 70 1.32 10.97 -6.29
N PHE A 71 0.78 10.95 -5.07
CA PHE A 71 -0.56 11.45 -4.76
C PHE A 71 -0.64 12.97 -4.98
N ILE A 72 -1.65 13.42 -5.73
CA ILE A 72 -1.95 14.83 -5.96
C ILE A 72 -3.20 15.22 -5.17
N LYS A 73 -4.33 14.57 -5.44
CA LYS A 73 -5.60 14.82 -4.75
C LYS A 73 -6.61 13.70 -4.96
N ARG A 74 -7.55 13.54 -4.05
CA ARG A 74 -8.72 12.70 -4.24
C ARG A 74 -9.72 13.42 -5.17
N LEU A 75 -10.26 12.69 -6.15
CA LEU A 75 -11.25 13.19 -7.09
C LEU A 75 -12.69 12.88 -6.64
N ASN A 76 -12.91 11.67 -6.14
CA ASN A 76 -14.20 11.21 -5.65
C ASN A 76 -14.02 10.02 -4.68
N LEU A 77 -15.10 9.28 -4.40
CA LEU A 77 -15.08 8.16 -3.44
C LEU A 77 -14.08 7.05 -3.81
N ARG A 78 -13.77 6.86 -5.10
CA ARG A 78 -12.96 5.74 -5.59
C ARG A 78 -11.74 6.16 -6.40
N GLU A 79 -11.57 7.45 -6.68
CA GLU A 79 -10.54 7.92 -7.61
C GLU A 79 -9.63 8.95 -6.98
N GLN A 80 -8.36 8.83 -7.30
CA GLN A 80 -7.30 9.80 -7.01
C GLN A 80 -6.65 10.27 -8.30
N LEU A 81 -6.30 11.55 -8.36
CA LEU A 81 -5.34 12.07 -9.31
C LEU A 81 -3.95 11.84 -8.74
N ILE A 82 -3.09 11.23 -9.53
CA ILE A 82 -1.72 10.90 -9.18
C ILE A 82 -0.77 11.38 -10.28
N ARG A 83 0.49 11.58 -9.94
CA ARG A 83 1.57 11.76 -10.93
C ARG A 83 1.81 10.45 -11.65
N GLU A 84 2.02 10.54 -12.95
CA GLU A 84 2.56 9.43 -13.72
C GLU A 84 4.01 9.21 -13.32
N VAL A 85 4.38 7.96 -13.05
CA VAL A 85 5.74 7.57 -12.69
C VAL A 85 6.15 6.34 -13.47
N GLU A 86 7.43 6.24 -13.81
CA GLU A 86 8.03 5.00 -14.28
C GLU A 86 8.26 4.08 -13.08
N ILE A 87 7.40 3.06 -12.93
CA ILE A 87 7.48 2.15 -11.78
C ILE A 87 8.81 1.39 -11.81
N ILE A 88 9.54 1.44 -10.70
CA ILE A 88 10.66 0.54 -10.44
C ILE A 88 10.06 -0.84 -10.16
N PRO A 89 10.47 -1.91 -10.86
CA PRO A 89 9.81 -3.21 -10.80
C PRO A 89 10.10 -3.98 -9.50
N LEU A 90 9.98 -3.30 -8.37
CA LEU A 90 10.24 -3.83 -7.04
C LEU A 90 9.05 -3.57 -6.12
N GLU A 91 8.69 -4.58 -5.32
CA GLU A 91 7.94 -4.39 -4.09
C GLU A 91 8.93 -4.29 -2.93
N VAL A 92 8.76 -3.29 -2.10
CA VAL A 92 9.59 -3.06 -0.91
C VAL A 92 8.75 -3.36 0.33
N VAL A 93 9.16 -4.34 1.11
CA VAL A 93 8.44 -4.78 2.31
C VAL A 93 9.26 -4.42 3.55
N CYS A 94 8.68 -3.60 4.43
CA CYS A 94 9.27 -3.29 5.72
C CYS A 94 8.54 -4.06 6.82
N ARG A 95 9.28 -4.76 7.69
CA ARG A 95 8.74 -5.63 8.73
C ARG A 95 9.22 -5.23 10.11
N ASN A 96 8.29 -5.08 11.04
CA ASN A 96 8.54 -4.77 12.46
C ASN A 96 8.28 -5.98 13.36
N ILE A 97 7.41 -6.89 12.94
CA ILE A 97 6.99 -8.08 13.68
C ILE A 97 6.99 -9.26 12.72
N VAL A 98 7.35 -10.42 13.21
CA VAL A 98 7.32 -11.66 12.43
C VAL A 98 5.88 -12.01 12.07
N ALA A 99 5.57 -12.07 10.76
CA ALA A 99 4.26 -12.47 10.26
C ALA A 99 4.34 -12.96 8.80
N GLY A 100 3.30 -13.67 8.37
CA GLY A 100 3.12 -14.09 6.97
C GLY A 100 4.33 -14.85 6.42
N SER A 101 4.82 -14.48 5.22
CA SER A 101 5.91 -15.19 4.56
C SER A 101 7.23 -15.19 5.33
N LEU A 102 7.50 -14.19 6.18
CA LEU A 102 8.70 -14.17 7.02
C LEU A 102 8.66 -15.30 8.05
N ALA A 103 7.52 -15.47 8.74
CA ALA A 103 7.34 -16.55 9.70
C ALA A 103 7.57 -17.92 9.06
N THR A 104 6.92 -18.17 7.93
CA THR A 104 7.01 -19.45 7.21
C THR A 104 8.41 -19.70 6.66
N ARG A 105 9.02 -18.69 6.03
CA ARG A 105 10.33 -18.82 5.36
C ARG A 105 11.47 -19.07 6.33
N LEU A 106 11.43 -18.43 7.52
CA LEU A 106 12.50 -18.53 8.51
C LEU A 106 12.13 -19.42 9.71
N GLY A 107 10.94 -20.04 9.72
CA GLY A 107 10.50 -20.90 10.83
C GLY A 107 10.38 -20.15 12.16
N GLN A 108 10.06 -18.86 12.13
CA GLN A 108 9.94 -18.02 13.31
C GLN A 108 8.48 -17.94 13.78
N GLU A 109 8.27 -17.78 15.07
CA GLU A 109 6.94 -17.65 15.66
C GLU A 109 6.28 -16.32 15.26
N GLU A 110 5.05 -16.39 14.71
CA GLU A 110 4.24 -15.20 14.37
C GLU A 110 3.98 -14.37 15.63
N GLY A 111 4.15 -13.06 15.51
CA GLY A 111 3.97 -12.12 16.63
C GLY A 111 5.27 -11.78 17.35
N THR A 112 6.38 -12.45 17.06
CA THR A 112 7.69 -12.09 17.62
C THR A 112 8.11 -10.72 17.13
N ALA A 113 8.37 -9.80 18.07
CA ALA A 113 8.89 -8.47 17.74
C ALA A 113 10.33 -8.57 17.22
N LEU A 114 10.61 -7.89 16.13
CA LEU A 114 11.97 -7.80 15.61
C LEU A 114 12.78 -6.76 16.38
N PRO A 115 14.07 -7.01 16.68
CA PRO A 115 14.92 -6.04 17.40
C PRO A 115 15.18 -4.77 16.58
N ARG A 116 14.99 -4.84 15.29
CA ARG A 116 15.01 -3.73 14.32
C ARG A 116 14.11 -4.10 13.14
N SER A 117 13.60 -3.10 12.41
CA SER A 117 12.88 -3.35 11.16
C SER A 117 13.78 -4.05 10.13
N ILE A 118 13.17 -4.94 9.36
CA ILE A 118 13.79 -5.62 8.22
C ILE A 118 13.18 -5.05 6.96
N ILE A 119 14.00 -4.70 5.96
CA ILE A 119 13.56 -4.29 4.63
C ILE A 119 13.93 -5.38 3.65
N GLU A 120 12.97 -5.82 2.86
CA GLU A 120 13.10 -6.87 1.86
C GLU A 120 12.64 -6.36 0.50
N PHE A 121 13.30 -6.81 -0.56
CA PHE A 121 12.95 -6.52 -1.94
C PHE A 121 12.37 -7.75 -2.63
N TYR A 122 11.30 -7.54 -3.41
CA TYR A 122 10.69 -8.57 -4.25
C TYR A 122 10.58 -8.06 -5.67
N TYR A 123 10.98 -8.89 -6.63
CA TYR A 123 10.82 -8.57 -8.05
C TYR A 123 9.35 -8.69 -8.44
N LYS A 124 8.78 -7.59 -8.93
CA LYS A 124 7.37 -7.46 -9.33
C LYS A 124 7.08 -8.22 -10.62
N LYS A 125 6.88 -9.53 -10.51
CA LYS A 125 6.63 -10.42 -11.63
C LYS A 125 5.68 -11.54 -11.21
N ASP A 126 4.39 -11.32 -11.41
CA ASP A 126 3.32 -12.25 -10.99
C ASP A 126 3.56 -13.70 -11.48
N GLU A 127 4.06 -13.86 -12.72
CA GLU A 127 4.32 -15.19 -13.29
C GLU A 127 5.44 -15.95 -12.55
N LEU A 128 6.30 -15.25 -11.83
CA LEU A 128 7.36 -15.82 -11.00
C LEU A 128 6.99 -15.84 -9.51
N ASN A 129 5.77 -15.48 -9.13
CA ASN A 129 5.29 -15.34 -7.76
C ASN A 129 6.07 -14.31 -6.95
N ASP A 130 6.45 -13.19 -7.59
CA ASP A 130 7.14 -12.05 -6.98
C ASP A 130 8.32 -12.51 -6.09
N PRO A 131 9.40 -13.10 -6.67
CA PRO A 131 10.48 -13.69 -5.91
C PRO A 131 11.26 -12.64 -5.13
N MET A 132 11.69 -13.00 -3.91
CA MET A 132 12.61 -12.15 -3.13
C MET A 132 13.95 -12.04 -3.85
N VAL A 133 14.50 -10.83 -3.89
CA VAL A 133 15.76 -10.50 -4.57
C VAL A 133 16.69 -9.71 -3.65
N THR A 134 17.97 -9.74 -3.94
CA THR A 134 18.98 -8.94 -3.24
C THR A 134 19.34 -7.69 -4.04
N GLU A 135 20.04 -6.74 -3.42
CA GLU A 135 20.54 -5.53 -4.08
C GLU A 135 21.47 -5.85 -5.26
N GLU A 136 22.24 -6.96 -5.17
CA GLU A 136 23.08 -7.43 -6.25
C GLU A 136 22.26 -7.88 -7.47
N HIS A 137 21.13 -8.57 -7.25
CA HIS A 137 20.23 -8.91 -8.35
C HIS A 137 19.66 -7.64 -8.99
N ILE A 138 19.20 -6.69 -8.16
CA ILE A 138 18.56 -5.47 -8.63
C ILE A 138 19.50 -4.65 -9.51
N THR A 139 20.73 -4.46 -9.04
CA THR A 139 21.75 -3.68 -9.76
C THR A 139 22.29 -4.42 -10.99
N ALA A 140 22.51 -5.73 -10.90
CA ALA A 140 23.00 -6.55 -12.02
C ALA A 140 22.01 -6.58 -13.20
N PHE A 141 20.71 -6.56 -12.92
CA PHE A 141 19.67 -6.52 -13.95
C PHE A 141 19.21 -5.11 -14.32
N ASN A 142 19.85 -4.07 -13.77
CA ASN A 142 19.53 -2.67 -14.01
C ASN A 142 18.07 -2.30 -13.70
N TRP A 143 17.45 -2.91 -12.71
CA TRP A 143 16.10 -2.53 -12.27
C TRP A 143 16.12 -1.23 -11.47
N ALA A 144 17.16 -1.04 -10.66
CA ALA A 144 17.50 0.21 -10.00
C ALA A 144 19.02 0.35 -9.85
N THR A 145 19.49 1.59 -9.77
CA THR A 145 20.88 1.93 -9.43
C THR A 145 21.11 1.82 -7.93
N THR A 146 22.37 1.73 -7.50
CA THR A 146 22.73 1.78 -6.07
C THR A 146 22.21 3.04 -5.40
N GLN A 147 22.31 4.21 -6.05
CA GLN A 147 21.79 5.47 -5.49
C GLN A 147 20.28 5.44 -5.31
N GLU A 148 19.54 4.88 -6.27
CA GLU A 148 18.08 4.72 -6.14
C GLU A 148 17.71 3.77 -5.00
N LEU A 149 18.49 2.70 -4.79
CA LEU A 149 18.29 1.79 -3.65
C LEU A 149 18.54 2.50 -2.32
N ASP A 150 19.58 3.31 -2.20
CA ASP A 150 19.86 4.11 -1.00
C ASP A 150 18.68 5.07 -0.71
N ASP A 151 18.15 5.74 -1.75
CA ASP A 151 16.99 6.63 -1.64
C ASP A 151 15.73 5.86 -1.20
N ILE A 152 15.47 4.68 -1.80
CA ILE A 152 14.35 3.80 -1.45
C ILE A 152 14.46 3.35 0.00
N LEU A 153 15.63 2.89 0.44
CA LEU A 153 15.86 2.45 1.83
C LEU A 153 15.63 3.59 2.82
N ALA A 154 16.21 4.77 2.55
CA ALA A 154 16.06 5.94 3.39
C ALA A 154 14.58 6.39 3.49
N MET A 155 13.85 6.41 2.38
CA MET A 155 12.41 6.74 2.38
C MET A 155 11.60 5.67 3.11
N THR A 156 11.92 4.38 2.91
CA THR A 156 11.20 3.26 3.57
C THR A 156 11.32 3.34 5.09
N VAL A 157 12.51 3.64 5.63
CA VAL A 157 12.71 3.84 7.07
C VAL A 157 11.84 5.01 7.57
N ARG A 158 11.86 6.16 6.89
CA ARG A 158 11.04 7.34 7.26
C ARG A 158 9.55 7.05 7.20
N VAL A 159 9.10 6.31 6.19
CA VAL A 159 7.70 5.85 6.09
C VAL A 159 7.36 4.94 7.26
N ASN A 160 8.24 3.97 7.60
CA ASN A 160 8.04 3.06 8.72
C ASN A 160 7.88 3.81 10.04
N ASP A 161 8.81 4.71 10.36
CA ASP A 161 8.80 5.46 11.61
C ASP A 161 7.51 6.30 11.75
N TYR A 162 7.12 6.95 10.65
CA TYR A 162 5.88 7.73 10.63
C TYR A 162 4.64 6.85 10.82
N LEU A 163 4.53 5.74 10.09
CA LEU A 163 3.38 4.83 10.17
C LEU A 163 3.28 4.16 11.54
N CYS A 164 4.40 3.73 12.13
CA CYS A 164 4.42 3.16 13.48
C CYS A 164 3.87 4.17 14.50
N GLY A 165 4.31 5.43 14.45
CA GLY A 165 3.81 6.49 15.32
C GLY A 165 2.32 6.79 15.08
N MET A 166 1.92 6.93 13.82
CA MET A 166 0.54 7.27 13.44
C MET A 166 -0.45 6.17 13.86
N PHE A 167 -0.16 4.91 13.56
CA PHE A 167 -1.04 3.79 13.93
C PHE A 167 -0.99 3.51 15.44
N GLY A 168 0.20 3.58 16.05
CA GLY A 168 0.37 3.40 17.48
C GLY A 168 -0.44 4.41 18.31
N ALA A 169 -0.53 5.66 17.86
CA ALA A 169 -1.31 6.70 18.53
C ALA A 169 -2.82 6.40 18.59
N VAL A 170 -3.31 5.49 17.75
CA VAL A 170 -4.73 5.08 17.70
C VAL A 170 -4.94 3.61 18.10
N GLY A 171 -3.97 3.01 18.80
CA GLY A 171 -4.07 1.65 19.32
C GLY A 171 -4.00 0.57 18.24
N ILE A 172 -3.27 0.84 17.15
CA ILE A 172 -3.02 -0.12 16.07
C ILE A 172 -1.51 -0.39 15.98
N THR A 173 -1.12 -1.65 15.95
CA THR A 173 0.25 -2.09 15.76
C THR A 173 0.52 -2.31 14.28
N LEU A 174 1.49 -1.60 13.73
CA LEU A 174 1.99 -1.83 12.37
C LEU A 174 2.96 -3.01 12.38
N VAL A 175 2.53 -4.15 11.85
CA VAL A 175 3.32 -5.38 11.78
C VAL A 175 4.31 -5.34 10.63
N ASP A 176 3.80 -5.11 9.45
CA ASP A 176 4.59 -4.89 8.22
C ASP A 176 3.76 -4.10 7.20
N PHE A 177 4.43 -3.65 6.15
CA PHE A 177 3.78 -3.03 5.01
C PHE A 177 4.60 -3.23 3.74
N LYS A 178 3.91 -3.19 2.60
CA LYS A 178 4.47 -3.22 1.25
C LYS A 178 4.24 -1.86 0.60
N ILE A 179 5.28 -1.31 -0.02
CA ILE A 179 5.24 -0.08 -0.81
C ILE A 179 5.98 -0.27 -2.14
N GLU A 180 5.69 0.61 -3.06
CA GLU A 180 6.32 0.66 -4.38
C GLU A 180 6.88 2.05 -4.64
N PHE A 181 7.86 2.13 -5.53
CA PHE A 181 8.50 3.37 -5.91
C PHE A 181 8.52 3.54 -7.43
N GLY A 182 8.60 4.77 -7.87
CA GLY A 182 8.73 5.09 -9.28
C GLY A 182 9.59 6.32 -9.50
N ARG A 183 10.05 6.47 -10.75
CA ARG A 183 10.84 7.61 -11.21
C ARG A 183 9.92 8.67 -11.76
N VAL A 184 10.14 9.91 -11.35
CA VAL A 184 9.62 11.10 -12.02
C VAL A 184 10.79 11.77 -12.70
N TRP A 185 10.66 12.01 -14.01
CA TRP A 185 11.67 12.68 -14.80
C TRP A 185 11.45 14.19 -14.76
N GLU A 186 12.45 14.92 -14.29
CA GLU A 186 12.51 16.38 -14.27
C GLU A 186 13.69 16.79 -15.20
N ASN A 187 13.40 17.05 -16.46
CA ASN A 187 14.40 17.17 -17.53
C ASN A 187 15.22 15.87 -17.69
N ASP A 188 16.54 15.92 -17.50
CA ASP A 188 17.45 14.77 -17.62
C ASP A 188 17.68 14.02 -16.29
N PHE A 189 17.02 14.42 -15.22
CA PHE A 189 17.19 13.81 -13.90
C PHE A 189 15.96 13.02 -13.50
N ALA A 190 16.19 11.78 -13.07
CA ALA A 190 15.16 10.96 -12.45
C ALA A 190 15.21 11.15 -10.92
N ARG A 191 14.05 11.38 -10.33
CA ARG A 191 13.88 11.37 -8.87
C ARG A 191 12.96 10.23 -8.47
N VAL A 192 13.41 9.42 -7.51
CA VAL A 192 12.59 8.35 -6.92
C VAL A 192 11.55 8.97 -5.98
N ILE A 193 10.30 8.57 -6.14
CA ILE A 193 9.20 8.95 -5.25
C ILE A 193 8.38 7.71 -4.87
N LEU A 194 7.69 7.79 -3.72
CA LEU A 194 6.77 6.76 -3.27
C LEU A 194 5.54 6.72 -4.20
N ALA A 195 5.14 5.53 -4.59
CA ALA A 195 4.00 5.26 -5.46
C ALA A 195 3.03 4.25 -4.81
N ASP A 196 2.09 3.74 -5.60
CA ASP A 196 1.04 2.78 -5.22
C ASP A 196 0.12 3.31 -4.11
N GLU A 197 -0.21 2.52 -3.11
CA GLU A 197 -1.08 2.88 -2.00
C GLU A 197 -0.48 2.51 -0.65
N ILE A 198 -0.96 3.17 0.41
CA ILE A 198 -0.81 2.68 1.79
C ILE A 198 -2.21 2.54 2.37
N SER A 199 -2.61 1.29 2.61
CA SER A 199 -3.96 0.93 3.05
C SER A 199 -3.93 -0.42 3.78
N PRO A 200 -5.04 -0.88 4.36
CA PRO A 200 -5.12 -2.24 4.92
C PRO A 200 -4.88 -3.37 3.90
N ASP A 201 -4.91 -3.09 2.59
CA ASP A 201 -4.51 -4.05 1.55
C ASP A 201 -2.99 -4.22 1.44
N SER A 202 -2.23 -3.17 1.76
CA SER A 202 -0.75 -3.16 1.68
C SER A 202 -0.05 -3.20 3.04
N CYS A 203 -0.79 -3.10 4.15
CA CYS A 203 -0.27 -3.17 5.52
C CYS A 203 -0.84 -4.36 6.28
N ARG A 204 -0.07 -4.95 7.21
CA ARG A 204 -0.59 -5.76 8.31
C ARG A 204 -0.76 -4.88 9.54
N LEU A 205 -1.98 -4.81 10.00
CA LEU A 205 -2.43 -3.94 11.09
C LEU A 205 -3.12 -4.81 12.14
N TRP A 206 -2.60 -4.81 13.36
CA TRP A 206 -3.22 -5.54 14.46
C TRP A 206 -3.72 -4.58 15.52
N ASP A 207 -4.86 -4.88 16.12
CA ASP A 207 -5.29 -4.21 17.33
C ASP A 207 -4.24 -4.42 18.43
N THR A 208 -3.75 -3.34 19.03
CA THR A 208 -2.65 -3.43 20.01
C THR A 208 -3.06 -4.15 21.28
N ALA A 209 -4.33 -4.05 21.69
CA ALA A 209 -4.81 -4.66 22.94
C ALA A 209 -5.18 -6.13 22.77
N THR A 210 -5.78 -6.50 21.64
CA THR A 210 -6.34 -7.85 21.42
C THR A 210 -5.51 -8.71 20.47
N GLY A 211 -4.65 -8.11 19.64
CA GLY A 211 -3.94 -8.80 18.56
C GLY A 211 -4.83 -9.15 17.36
N GLU A 212 -6.07 -8.67 17.34
CA GLU A 212 -7.00 -8.91 16.24
C GLU A 212 -6.48 -8.26 14.96
N LYS A 213 -6.66 -8.97 13.84
CA LYS A 213 -6.21 -8.50 12.52
C LYS A 213 -7.23 -7.50 11.96
N LEU A 214 -6.73 -6.31 11.57
CA LEU A 214 -7.51 -5.21 11.00
C LEU A 214 -7.20 -4.96 9.52
N ASP A 215 -6.66 -5.95 8.84
CA ASP A 215 -6.09 -5.87 7.50
C ASP A 215 -6.52 -7.04 6.60
N LYS A 216 -5.91 -7.14 5.42
CA LYS A 216 -6.20 -8.15 4.41
C LYS A 216 -5.97 -9.60 4.86
N ASP A 217 -5.27 -9.84 5.96
CA ASP A 217 -5.12 -11.20 6.49
C ASP A 217 -6.46 -11.78 6.96
N ARG A 218 -7.46 -10.95 7.29
CA ARG A 218 -8.84 -11.43 7.51
C ARG A 218 -9.39 -12.14 6.28
N PHE A 219 -9.18 -11.56 5.09
CA PHE A 219 -9.56 -12.19 3.83
C PHE A 219 -8.70 -13.41 3.50
N ARG A 220 -7.37 -13.31 3.69
CA ARG A 220 -6.44 -14.42 3.41
C ARG A 220 -6.75 -15.67 4.24
N ARG A 221 -7.11 -15.48 5.53
CA ARG A 221 -7.27 -16.54 6.55
C ARG A 221 -8.73 -16.89 6.83
N ASP A 222 -9.69 -16.38 6.05
CA ASP A 222 -11.15 -16.63 6.25
C ASP A 222 -11.68 -16.23 7.64
N LEU A 223 -11.19 -15.12 8.19
CA LEU A 223 -11.58 -14.62 9.50
C LEU A 223 -12.90 -13.82 9.50
N GLY A 224 -13.47 -13.54 8.32
CA GLY A 224 -14.68 -12.71 8.17
C GLY A 224 -14.46 -11.22 8.41
N ASP A 225 -15.52 -10.43 8.37
CA ASP A 225 -15.63 -9.02 8.79
C ASP A 225 -14.52 -8.10 8.23
N VAL A 226 -14.13 -8.30 6.96
CA VAL A 226 -13.02 -7.57 6.33
C VAL A 226 -13.34 -6.08 6.22
N ILE A 227 -14.56 -5.74 5.78
CA ILE A 227 -14.99 -4.35 5.59
C ILE A 227 -15.11 -3.63 6.93
N GLU A 228 -15.67 -4.30 7.94
CA GLU A 228 -15.78 -3.81 9.31
C GLU A 228 -14.40 -3.47 9.87
N SER A 229 -13.43 -4.34 9.66
CA SER A 229 -12.05 -4.13 10.13
C SER A 229 -11.37 -2.95 9.43
N TYR A 230 -11.55 -2.80 8.11
CA TYR A 230 -11.04 -1.64 7.38
C TYR A 230 -11.72 -0.34 7.82
N THR A 231 -13.03 -0.42 8.06
CA THR A 231 -13.83 0.69 8.61
C THR A 231 -13.34 1.09 9.99
N GLU A 232 -13.00 0.12 10.86
CA GLU A 232 -12.43 0.39 12.18
C GLU A 232 -11.08 1.11 12.10
N VAL A 233 -10.20 0.71 11.16
CA VAL A 233 -8.96 1.46 10.90
C VAL A 233 -9.27 2.91 10.51
N ALA A 234 -10.20 3.12 9.57
CA ALA A 234 -10.61 4.45 9.12
C ALA A 234 -11.23 5.28 10.27
N ARG A 235 -12.05 4.64 11.12
CA ARG A 235 -12.66 5.27 12.30
C ARG A 235 -11.62 5.73 13.30
N ARG A 236 -10.66 4.88 13.65
CA ARG A 236 -9.56 5.22 14.58
C ARG A 236 -8.67 6.34 14.04
N LEU A 237 -8.43 6.37 12.73
CA LEU A 237 -7.69 7.46 12.08
C LEU A 237 -8.51 8.77 11.99
N GLY A 238 -9.77 8.78 12.41
CA GLY A 238 -10.63 9.97 12.42
C GLY A 238 -11.12 10.43 11.04
N ILE A 239 -11.12 9.54 10.04
CA ILE A 239 -11.44 9.88 8.63
C ILE A 239 -12.84 9.44 8.18
N MET A 240 -13.68 8.96 9.10
CA MET A 240 -15.03 8.45 8.78
C MET A 240 -16.04 9.53 8.39
N LYS A 241 -15.84 10.79 8.81
CA LYS A 241 -16.85 11.86 8.64
C LYS A 241 -17.25 12.12 7.20
N ASP A 242 -16.35 11.85 6.26
CA ASP A 242 -16.57 12.07 4.82
C ASP A 242 -16.88 10.77 4.05
N MET A 243 -17.22 9.70 4.76
CA MET A 243 -17.54 8.41 4.13
C MET A 243 -19.05 8.23 3.98
N PRO A 244 -19.53 7.52 2.95
CA PRO A 244 -20.94 7.23 2.75
C PRO A 244 -21.56 6.54 3.98
N THR A 245 -22.81 6.88 4.27
CA THR A 245 -23.58 6.35 5.42
C THR A 245 -23.65 4.81 5.43
N VAL A 246 -23.69 4.19 4.25
CA VAL A 246 -23.69 2.71 4.11
C VAL A 246 -22.44 2.09 4.71
N ILE A 247 -21.29 2.77 4.62
CA ILE A 247 -20.03 2.31 5.21
C ILE A 247 -19.96 2.67 6.71
N GLN A 248 -20.60 3.78 7.10
CA GLN A 248 -20.64 4.22 8.51
C GLN A 248 -21.60 3.37 9.37
N GLY A 249 -22.64 2.77 8.78
CA GLY A 249 -23.68 2.01 9.46
C GLY A 249 -23.34 0.54 9.77
N GLY A 250 -22.18 0.05 9.36
CA GLY A 250 -21.73 -1.33 9.61
C GLY A 250 -21.25 -1.63 11.04
N LEU A 251 -21.55 -0.76 12.00
CA LEU A 251 -21.14 -0.87 13.41
C LEU A 251 -22.36 -0.96 14.36
N HIS A 252 -23.32 -1.85 14.06
CA HIS A 252 -24.40 -2.20 15.00
C HIS A 252 -24.40 -3.69 15.29
#